data_d7dd1089688291fb946dbd7d50dbd5c6
#
_entry.id   d7dd1089688291fb946dbd7d50dbd5c6
#
_cell.length_a   1.000
_cell.length_b   1.000
_cell.length_c   1.000
_cell.angle_alpha   90.00
_cell.angle_beta   90.00
_cell.angle_gamma   90.00
#
_symmetry.space_group_name_H-M   'P 1'
#
loop_
_entity.id
_entity.type
_entity.pdbx_description
1 polymer ?
#
loop_
_entity_poly.entity_id
_entity_poly.type
_entity_poly.pdbx_seq_one_letter_code
_entity_poly.pdbx_strand_id
1 'polypeptide(L)'
;MIQVDDLKWDRDGLIPVVVQDADTAEVLTLAYMNRESLARTRELQQSVFFSRSRQSLWHKGETSGNYQDVVSLSADCDGDALVLRVRPRGPACHTGARSCFFEPVAGFVREAAEGIDPILAELEVLIEKRRTMRPEGSYTAMLFDRGLKRILQKVGEEAAETVIAGMGGDREEIFFEELLIGETFG
;
A
#
# COMPACT_ATOMS: atom_id res chain seq x y z
N MET A 1 -20.11 -4.43 15.21
CA MET A 1 -19.34 -3.18 15.03
C MET A 1 -19.02 -2.68 16.43
N ILE A 2 -17.72 -2.57 16.78
CA ILE A 2 -17.31 -2.07 18.10
C ILE A 2 -17.63 -0.57 18.22
N GLN A 3 -18.09 -0.12 19.38
CA GLN A 3 -18.33 1.30 19.62
C GLN A 3 -17.09 1.94 20.22
N VAL A 4 -16.94 3.26 20.09
CA VAL A 4 -15.79 4.00 20.67
C VAL A 4 -15.72 3.83 22.19
N ASP A 5 -16.85 3.67 22.85
CA ASP A 5 -16.92 3.47 24.31
C ASP A 5 -16.49 2.07 24.75
N ASP A 6 -16.48 1.10 23.84
CA ASP A 6 -16.02 -0.26 24.08
C ASP A 6 -14.49 -0.40 23.93
N LEU A 7 -13.81 0.65 23.41
CA LEU A 7 -12.35 0.64 23.27
C LEU A 7 -11.65 0.69 24.62
N LYS A 8 -10.61 -0.11 24.75
CA LYS A 8 -9.77 -0.17 25.95
C LYS A 8 -8.60 0.81 25.84
N TRP A 9 -8.75 1.90 26.52
CA TRP A 9 -7.70 2.92 26.64
C TRP A 9 -6.70 2.52 27.73
N ASP A 10 -5.43 2.81 27.53
CA ASP A 10 -4.43 2.58 28.55
C ASP A 10 -4.63 3.51 29.78
N ARG A 11 -3.76 3.36 30.80
CA ARG A 11 -3.82 4.18 32.04
C ARG A 11 -3.68 5.70 31.78
N ASP A 12 -3.09 6.08 30.64
CA ASP A 12 -2.85 7.46 30.25
C ASP A 12 -3.96 7.96 29.29
N GLY A 13 -5.00 7.14 29.07
CA GLY A 13 -6.13 7.44 28.16
C GLY A 13 -5.75 7.38 26.69
N LEU A 14 -4.73 6.60 26.35
CA LEU A 14 -4.23 6.44 24.99
C LEU A 14 -4.52 5.04 24.44
N ILE A 15 -4.61 4.94 23.11
CA ILE A 15 -4.69 3.69 22.36
C ILE A 15 -3.67 3.73 21.23
N PRO A 16 -2.87 2.67 21.01
CA PRO A 16 -1.96 2.60 19.90
C PRO A 16 -2.72 2.45 18.58
N VAL A 17 -2.19 3.09 17.55
CA VAL A 17 -2.77 3.10 16.19
C VAL A 17 -1.69 2.77 15.19
N VAL A 18 -1.82 1.65 14.51
CA VAL A 18 -1.05 1.31 13.33
C VAL A 18 -1.69 2.03 12.14
N VAL A 19 -0.92 2.87 11.45
CA VAL A 19 -1.36 3.57 10.24
C VAL A 19 -0.88 2.80 9.03
N GLN A 20 -1.83 2.42 8.17
CA GLN A 20 -1.59 1.59 7.00
C GLN A 20 -2.09 2.30 5.73
N ASP A 21 -1.31 2.25 4.67
CA ASP A 21 -1.75 2.67 3.34
C ASP A 21 -2.89 1.75 2.86
N ALA A 22 -4.01 2.33 2.48
CA ALA A 22 -5.20 1.58 2.09
C ALA A 22 -5.06 0.88 0.73
N ASP A 23 -4.20 1.39 -0.13
CA ASP A 23 -4.03 0.91 -1.49
C ASP A 23 -2.89 -0.13 -1.60
N THR A 24 -1.82 0.01 -0.81
CA THR A 24 -0.64 -0.88 -0.84
C THR A 24 -0.54 -1.83 0.35
N ALA A 25 -1.33 -1.62 1.40
CA ALA A 25 -1.25 -2.31 2.69
C ALA A 25 0.10 -2.10 3.44
N GLU A 26 0.96 -1.19 2.99
CA GLU A 26 2.19 -0.84 3.68
C GLU A 26 1.91 -0.19 5.03
N VAL A 27 2.61 -0.62 6.09
CA VAL A 27 2.55 0.05 7.38
C VAL A 27 3.36 1.35 7.33
N LEU A 28 2.70 2.47 7.51
CA LEU A 28 3.30 3.80 7.36
C LEU A 28 3.93 4.32 8.66
N THR A 29 3.24 4.15 9.77
CA THR A 29 3.71 4.58 11.10
C THR A 29 2.90 3.92 12.21
N LEU A 30 3.41 4.02 13.45
CA LEU A 30 2.66 3.77 14.66
C LEU A 30 2.55 5.08 15.43
N ALA A 31 1.34 5.42 15.81
CA ALA A 31 1.02 6.62 16.58
C ALA A 31 0.10 6.28 17.77
N TYR A 32 -0.35 7.29 18.48
CA TYR A 32 -1.29 7.13 19.59
C TYR A 32 -2.47 8.07 19.39
N MET A 33 -3.64 7.61 19.80
CA MET A 33 -4.84 8.43 19.88
C MET A 33 -5.35 8.49 21.30
N ASN A 34 -5.95 9.62 21.68
CA ASN A 34 -6.85 9.75 22.81
C ASN A 34 -8.28 9.95 22.27
N ARG A 35 -9.28 10.04 23.16
CA ARG A 35 -10.69 10.22 22.75
C ARG A 35 -10.88 11.47 21.89
N GLU A 36 -10.18 12.54 22.18
CA GLU A 36 -10.27 13.81 21.46
C GLU A 36 -9.68 13.69 20.04
N SER A 37 -8.46 13.11 19.89
CA SER A 37 -7.85 12.91 18.56
C SER A 37 -8.67 11.96 17.70
N LEU A 38 -9.28 10.93 18.28
CA LEU A 38 -10.18 10.02 17.59
C LEU A 38 -11.45 10.76 17.08
N ALA A 39 -12.04 11.60 17.94
CA ALA A 39 -13.19 12.43 17.56
C ALA A 39 -12.83 13.39 16.42
N ARG A 40 -11.68 14.04 16.50
CA ARG A 40 -11.18 14.93 15.46
C ARG A 40 -10.88 14.20 14.15
N THR A 41 -10.29 13.00 14.21
CA THR A 41 -10.06 12.16 13.04
C THR A 41 -11.38 11.85 12.33
N ARG A 42 -12.43 11.53 13.09
CA ARG A 42 -13.77 11.27 12.55
C ARG A 42 -14.40 12.52 11.93
N GLU A 43 -14.23 13.68 12.55
CA GLU A 43 -14.77 14.95 12.07
C GLU A 43 -14.12 15.40 10.76
N LEU A 44 -12.77 15.38 10.74
CA LEU A 44 -11.96 15.87 9.62
C LEU A 44 -11.82 14.84 8.50
N GLN A 45 -12.11 13.57 8.76
CA GLN A 45 -11.79 12.44 7.87
C GLN A 45 -10.29 12.42 7.49
N GLN A 46 -9.44 12.92 8.38
CA GLN A 46 -7.98 12.96 8.28
C GLN A 46 -7.35 12.52 9.60
N SER A 47 -6.13 11.98 9.52
CA SER A 47 -5.43 11.45 10.69
C SER A 47 -5.07 12.55 11.69
N VAL A 48 -5.62 12.47 12.90
CA VAL A 48 -5.24 13.29 14.04
C VAL A 48 -4.80 12.37 15.17
N PHE A 49 -3.60 12.60 15.69
CA PHE A 49 -2.98 11.79 16.73
C PHE A 49 -2.77 12.59 18.02
N PHE A 50 -2.42 11.90 19.08
CA PHE A 50 -1.93 12.49 20.32
C PHE A 50 -0.43 12.28 20.44
N SER A 51 0.32 13.39 20.50
CA SER A 51 1.77 13.35 20.70
C SER A 51 2.10 13.17 22.17
N ARG A 52 2.64 12.00 22.54
CA ARG A 52 3.05 11.69 23.93
C ARG A 52 4.16 12.63 24.45
N SER A 53 5.11 13.00 23.59
CA SER A 53 6.21 13.88 23.97
C SER A 53 5.81 15.34 24.12
N ARG A 54 4.85 15.81 23.29
CA ARG A 54 4.36 17.19 23.31
C ARG A 54 3.11 17.37 24.15
N GLN A 55 2.48 16.28 24.58
CA GLN A 55 1.21 16.27 25.31
C GLN A 55 0.11 17.09 24.62
N SER A 56 0.03 16.97 23.30
CA SER A 56 -0.91 17.75 22.47
C SER A 56 -1.39 16.96 21.27
N LEU A 57 -2.51 17.40 20.72
CA LEU A 57 -3.01 16.88 19.44
C LEU A 57 -2.03 17.21 18.31
N TRP A 58 -1.98 16.33 17.34
CA TRP A 58 -1.17 16.47 16.16
C TRP A 58 -1.97 16.04 14.93
N HIS A 59 -2.37 17.01 14.11
CA HIS A 59 -2.97 16.75 12.82
C HIS A 59 -1.87 16.42 11.80
N LYS A 60 -1.86 15.19 11.32
CA LYS A 60 -0.84 14.73 10.36
C LYS A 60 -0.96 15.53 9.06
N GLY A 61 0.14 16.16 8.66
CA GLY A 61 0.19 16.98 7.46
C GLY A 61 -0.03 18.49 7.70
N GLU A 62 -0.41 18.92 8.89
CA GLU A 62 -0.67 20.34 9.20
C GLU A 62 0.47 21.26 8.84
N THR A 63 1.72 20.84 9.04
CA THR A 63 2.92 21.63 8.73
C THR A 63 3.49 21.29 7.36
N SER A 64 3.45 20.01 6.95
CA SER A 64 4.14 19.51 5.75
C SER A 64 3.27 19.46 4.49
N GLY A 65 1.94 19.57 4.62
CA GLY A 65 0.98 19.28 3.55
C GLY A 65 0.74 17.79 3.29
N ASN A 66 1.50 16.90 3.93
CA ASN A 66 1.39 15.45 3.76
C ASN A 66 0.26 14.88 4.62
N TYR A 67 -0.96 15.26 4.31
CA TYR A 67 -2.17 14.76 4.98
C TYR A 67 -2.39 13.27 4.70
N GLN A 68 -3.21 12.65 5.54
CA GLN A 68 -3.62 11.26 5.40
C GLN A 68 -5.14 11.22 5.46
N ASP A 69 -5.79 10.96 4.31
CA ASP A 69 -7.25 10.87 4.23
C ASP A 69 -7.70 9.50 4.72
N VAL A 70 -8.66 9.47 5.63
CA VAL A 70 -9.13 8.24 6.27
C VAL A 70 -10.00 7.43 5.31
N VAL A 71 -9.72 6.14 5.21
CA VAL A 71 -10.52 5.16 4.48
C VAL A 71 -11.31 4.30 5.46
N SER A 72 -10.67 3.79 6.50
CA SER A 72 -11.34 2.99 7.53
C SER A 72 -10.56 2.97 8.84
N LEU A 73 -11.24 2.69 9.93
CA LEU A 73 -10.67 2.45 11.25
C LEU A 73 -11.24 1.15 11.79
N SER A 74 -10.38 0.26 12.26
CA SER A 74 -10.75 -1.01 12.88
C SER A 74 -10.03 -1.18 14.20
N ALA A 75 -10.70 -1.79 15.18
CA ALA A 75 -10.07 -2.24 16.40
C ALA A 75 -9.65 -3.71 16.25
N ASP A 76 -8.70 -4.13 17.04
CA ASP A 76 -8.34 -5.53 17.18
C ASP A 76 -9.39 -6.35 17.95
N CYS A 77 -9.10 -7.61 18.24
CA CYS A 77 -10.09 -8.55 18.79
C CYS A 77 -10.52 -8.22 20.23
N ASP A 78 -9.70 -7.54 21.00
CA ASP A 78 -9.99 -7.18 22.38
C ASP A 78 -10.09 -5.66 22.63
N GLY A 79 -9.97 -4.85 21.57
CA GLY A 79 -10.28 -3.43 21.56
C GLY A 79 -9.21 -2.54 22.19
N ASP A 80 -7.94 -2.99 22.28
CA ASP A 80 -6.84 -2.24 22.89
C ASP A 80 -5.83 -1.68 21.86
N ALA A 81 -6.01 -1.97 20.58
CA ALA A 81 -5.24 -1.42 19.46
C ALA A 81 -6.12 -1.10 18.25
N LEU A 82 -5.65 -0.18 17.42
CA LEU A 82 -6.36 0.25 16.22
C LEU A 82 -5.49 0.09 14.96
N VAL A 83 -6.14 -0.19 13.84
CA VAL A 83 -5.59 -0.03 12.49
C VAL A 83 -6.36 1.08 11.78
N LEU A 84 -5.67 2.15 11.42
CA LEU A 84 -6.18 3.27 10.64
C LEU A 84 -5.67 3.13 9.19
N ARG A 85 -6.56 2.79 8.28
CA ARG A 85 -6.24 2.74 6.84
C ARG A 85 -6.48 4.11 6.21
N VAL A 86 -5.47 4.61 5.51
CA VAL A 86 -5.45 5.96 4.96
C VAL A 86 -4.97 5.97 3.51
N ARG A 87 -5.32 7.02 2.76
CA ARG A 87 -4.62 7.41 1.53
C ARG A 87 -3.70 8.57 1.84
N PRO A 88 -2.37 8.36 1.86
CA PRO A 88 -1.41 9.41 2.15
C PRO A 88 -1.27 10.34 0.93
N ARG A 89 -1.27 11.66 1.16
CA ARG A 89 -1.00 12.66 0.11
C ARG A 89 0.48 12.91 -0.11
N GLY A 90 1.35 12.24 0.63
CA GLY A 90 2.80 12.34 0.55
C GLY A 90 3.48 11.48 1.61
N PRO A 91 4.80 11.62 1.79
CA PRO A 91 5.58 10.82 2.73
C PRO A 91 5.02 10.83 4.15
N ALA A 92 4.94 9.66 4.78
CA ALA A 92 4.48 9.56 6.16
C ALA A 92 5.56 10.01 7.16
N CYS A 93 6.83 9.71 6.86
CA CYS A 93 7.96 10.04 7.72
C CYS A 93 8.40 11.51 7.55
N HIS A 94 8.87 12.12 8.66
CA HIS A 94 9.47 13.46 8.66
C HIS A 94 10.80 13.54 7.90
N THR A 95 11.47 12.40 7.66
CA THR A 95 12.68 12.28 6.85
C THR A 95 12.42 12.35 5.35
N GLY A 96 11.17 12.33 4.93
CA GLY A 96 10.77 12.21 3.53
C GLY A 96 10.58 10.77 3.04
N ALA A 97 10.85 9.77 3.88
CA ALA A 97 10.57 8.38 3.55
C ALA A 97 9.05 8.10 3.55
N ARG A 98 8.62 7.18 2.67
CA ARG A 98 7.21 6.78 2.56
C ARG A 98 6.68 6.23 3.87
N SER A 99 7.42 5.33 4.51
CA SER A 99 7.12 4.71 5.81
C SER A 99 8.12 5.17 6.87
N CYS A 100 7.75 5.07 8.14
CA CYS A 100 8.66 5.23 9.27
C CYS A 100 9.48 3.95 9.56
N PHE A 101 9.09 2.81 8.97
CA PHE A 101 9.68 1.50 9.22
C PHE A 101 10.61 1.08 8.08
N PHE A 102 11.66 1.84 7.84
CA PHE A 102 12.62 1.59 6.75
C PHE A 102 13.99 1.10 7.24
N GLU A 103 14.26 1.14 8.56
CA GLU A 103 15.54 0.70 9.13
C GLU A 103 15.43 -0.75 9.63
N PRO A 104 16.18 -1.70 9.05
CA PRO A 104 16.15 -3.08 9.51
C PRO A 104 16.86 -3.22 10.86
N VAL A 105 16.33 -4.11 11.70
CA VAL A 105 16.96 -4.48 12.98
C VAL A 105 17.94 -5.61 12.76
N ALA A 106 19.19 -5.45 13.21
CA ALA A 106 20.23 -6.46 13.07
C ALA A 106 19.82 -7.83 13.64
N GLY A 107 20.09 -8.90 12.90
CA GLY A 107 19.73 -10.27 13.26
C GLY A 107 18.30 -10.68 12.87
N PHE A 108 17.47 -9.75 12.36
CA PHE A 108 16.12 -10.02 11.88
C PHE A 108 15.96 -9.76 10.37
N VAL A 109 17.02 -9.33 9.72
CA VAL A 109 17.05 -9.26 8.26
C VAL A 109 17.20 -10.70 7.76
N ARG A 110 16.11 -11.28 7.27
CA ARG A 110 16.26 -12.30 6.23
C ARG A 110 16.64 -11.53 4.97
N GLU A 111 17.65 -11.99 4.24
CA GLU A 111 17.70 -11.62 2.83
C GLU A 111 16.26 -11.86 2.34
N ALA A 112 15.58 -10.77 1.98
CA ALA A 112 14.32 -10.92 1.32
C ALA A 112 14.63 -11.90 0.20
N ALA A 113 14.05 -13.08 0.20
CA ALA A 113 13.93 -13.83 -1.01
C ALA A 113 13.48 -12.77 -2.00
N GLU A 114 14.26 -12.53 -3.05
CA GLU A 114 13.84 -11.68 -4.15
C GLU A 114 12.51 -12.27 -4.62
N GLY A 115 11.46 -11.87 -3.92
CA GLY A 115 10.15 -12.46 -4.01
C GLY A 115 9.42 -11.76 -5.12
N ILE A 116 8.71 -12.50 -5.90
CA ILE A 116 7.76 -12.03 -6.91
C ILE A 116 6.79 -10.96 -6.33
N ASP A 117 6.53 -10.99 -5.00
CA ASP A 117 5.55 -10.12 -4.34
C ASP A 117 5.75 -8.59 -4.54
N PRO A 118 6.94 -7.99 -4.37
CA PRO A 118 7.12 -6.56 -4.62
C PRO A 118 6.92 -6.20 -6.10
N ILE A 119 7.41 -7.05 -7.00
CA ILE A 119 7.31 -6.85 -8.45
C ILE A 119 5.85 -6.95 -8.90
N LEU A 120 5.09 -7.92 -8.37
CA LEU A 120 3.67 -8.05 -8.68
C LEU A 120 2.87 -6.85 -8.18
N ALA A 121 3.17 -6.33 -7.00
CA ALA A 121 2.49 -5.15 -6.47
C ALA A 121 2.79 -3.89 -7.31
N GLU A 122 4.05 -3.71 -7.74
CA GLU A 122 4.43 -2.61 -8.63
C GLU A 122 3.77 -2.74 -10.01
N LEU A 123 3.71 -3.96 -10.55
CA LEU A 123 3.07 -4.25 -11.81
C LEU A 123 1.55 -3.98 -11.75
N GLU A 124 0.88 -4.36 -10.69
CA GLU A 124 -0.54 -4.08 -10.48
C GLU A 124 -0.82 -2.57 -10.50
N VAL A 125 -0.03 -1.80 -9.75
CA VAL A 125 -0.12 -0.33 -9.73
C VAL A 125 0.13 0.27 -11.11
N LEU A 126 1.12 -0.24 -11.84
CA LEU A 126 1.44 0.23 -13.17
C LEU A 126 0.31 -0.06 -14.17
N ILE A 127 -0.23 -1.28 -14.17
CA ILE A 127 -1.35 -1.69 -15.03
C ILE A 127 -2.58 -0.82 -14.75
N GLU A 128 -2.91 -0.61 -13.47
CA GLU A 128 -4.05 0.22 -13.06
C GLU A 128 -3.87 1.68 -13.50
N LYS A 129 -2.65 2.22 -13.36
CA LYS A 129 -2.32 3.56 -13.85
C LYS A 129 -2.51 3.67 -15.36
N ARG A 130 -2.09 2.67 -16.14
CA ARG A 130 -2.28 2.66 -17.60
C ARG A 130 -3.74 2.46 -17.99
N ARG A 131 -4.49 1.68 -17.21
CA ARG A 131 -5.93 1.51 -17.39
C ARG A 131 -6.69 2.83 -17.22
N THR A 132 -6.30 3.65 -16.24
CA THR A 132 -7.00 4.90 -15.91
C THR A 132 -6.51 6.10 -16.72
N MET A 133 -5.20 6.26 -16.89
CA MET A 133 -4.61 7.44 -17.54
C MET A 133 -4.52 7.34 -19.07
N ARG A 134 -4.57 6.13 -19.61
CA ARG A 134 -4.52 5.87 -21.08
C ARG A 134 -3.40 6.62 -21.79
N PRO A 135 -2.12 6.51 -21.35
CA PRO A 135 -1.04 7.26 -21.97
C PRO A 135 -0.89 6.88 -23.46
N GLU A 136 -0.63 7.89 -24.28
CA GLU A 136 -0.42 7.71 -25.73
C GLU A 136 0.79 6.80 -25.97
N GLY A 137 0.65 5.86 -26.91
CA GLY A 137 1.69 4.88 -27.25
C GLY A 137 1.77 3.67 -26.31
N SER A 138 0.98 3.63 -25.23
CA SER A 138 0.96 2.47 -24.33
C SER A 138 0.20 1.29 -24.92
N TYR A 139 0.90 0.17 -25.09
CA TYR A 139 0.30 -1.10 -25.55
C TYR A 139 -0.75 -1.61 -24.56
N THR A 140 -0.50 -1.51 -23.27
CA THR A 140 -1.44 -1.90 -22.22
C THR A 140 -2.73 -1.07 -22.27
N ALA A 141 -2.62 0.25 -22.48
CA ALA A 141 -3.78 1.11 -22.66
C ALA A 141 -4.60 0.67 -23.89
N MET A 142 -3.92 0.36 -25.01
CA MET A 142 -4.56 -0.15 -26.23
C MET A 142 -5.28 -1.49 -26.00
N LEU A 143 -4.73 -2.40 -25.20
CA LEU A 143 -5.38 -3.66 -24.84
C LEU A 143 -6.69 -3.41 -24.08
N PHE A 144 -6.69 -2.49 -23.12
CA PHE A 144 -7.92 -2.10 -22.42
C PHE A 144 -8.96 -1.47 -23.34
N ASP A 145 -8.53 -0.68 -24.31
CA ASP A 145 -9.44 -0.07 -25.30
C ASP A 145 -10.09 -1.13 -26.22
N ARG A 146 -9.34 -2.18 -26.55
CA ARG A 146 -9.84 -3.31 -27.34
C ARG A 146 -10.70 -4.29 -26.55
N GLY A 147 -10.70 -4.15 -25.21
CA GLY A 147 -11.57 -4.87 -24.30
C GLY A 147 -11.12 -6.29 -23.95
N LEU A 148 -11.88 -6.90 -23.06
CA LEU A 148 -11.55 -8.17 -22.41
C LEU A 148 -11.21 -9.30 -23.39
N LYS A 149 -11.90 -9.39 -24.53
CA LYS A 149 -11.65 -10.45 -25.51
C LYS A 149 -10.21 -10.39 -26.03
N ARG A 150 -9.68 -9.19 -26.32
CA ARG A 150 -8.30 -9.03 -26.80
C ARG A 150 -7.29 -9.28 -25.70
N ILE A 151 -7.58 -8.87 -24.46
CA ILE A 151 -6.75 -9.16 -23.29
C ILE A 151 -6.61 -10.67 -23.10
N LEU A 152 -7.73 -11.41 -23.07
CA LEU A 152 -7.71 -12.87 -22.90
C LEU A 152 -7.00 -13.59 -24.04
N GLN A 153 -7.16 -13.10 -25.27
CA GLN A 153 -6.43 -13.64 -26.42
C GLN A 153 -4.92 -13.46 -26.24
N LYS A 154 -4.47 -12.27 -25.81
CA LYS A 154 -3.04 -12.00 -25.60
C LYS A 154 -2.47 -12.85 -24.44
N VAL A 155 -3.19 -12.97 -23.32
CA VAL A 155 -2.79 -13.86 -22.22
C VAL A 155 -2.63 -15.30 -22.71
N GLY A 156 -3.50 -15.80 -23.57
CA GLY A 156 -3.38 -17.14 -24.13
C GLY A 156 -2.19 -17.29 -25.08
N GLU A 157 -1.90 -16.28 -25.90
CA GLU A 157 -0.72 -16.23 -26.78
C GLU A 157 0.56 -16.32 -25.94
N GLU A 158 0.74 -15.44 -24.94
CA GLU A 158 1.93 -15.38 -24.05
C GLU A 158 2.09 -16.67 -23.22
N ALA A 159 0.99 -17.22 -22.69
CA ALA A 159 1.04 -18.48 -21.97
C ALA A 159 1.53 -19.64 -22.84
N ALA A 160 1.10 -19.69 -24.11
CA ALA A 160 1.53 -20.73 -25.04
C ALA A 160 3.03 -20.58 -25.38
N GLU A 161 3.50 -19.35 -25.60
CA GLU A 161 4.89 -19.04 -25.89
C GLU A 161 5.78 -19.42 -24.70
N THR A 162 5.39 -19.06 -23.47
CA THR A 162 6.09 -19.46 -22.23
C THR A 162 6.20 -20.99 -22.09
N VAL A 163 5.12 -21.72 -22.37
CA VAL A 163 5.12 -23.19 -22.32
C VAL A 163 6.07 -23.78 -23.37
N ILE A 164 6.06 -23.25 -24.60
CA ILE A 164 6.94 -23.71 -25.69
C ILE A 164 8.42 -23.46 -25.33
N ALA A 165 8.77 -22.25 -24.85
CA ALA A 165 10.10 -21.92 -24.39
C ALA A 165 10.56 -22.84 -23.25
N GLY A 166 9.65 -23.10 -22.28
CA GLY A 166 9.92 -24.04 -21.17
C GLY A 166 10.17 -25.49 -21.63
N MET A 167 9.50 -25.92 -22.68
CA MET A 167 9.72 -27.26 -23.27
C MET A 167 11.02 -27.35 -24.05
N GLY A 168 11.54 -26.25 -24.61
CA GLY A 168 12.82 -26.17 -25.29
C GLY A 168 14.01 -26.33 -24.34
N GLY A 169 13.83 -26.14 -23.06
CA GLY A 169 14.86 -26.30 -22.01
C GLY A 169 15.90 -25.19 -22.03
N ASP A 170 15.72 -24.16 -22.85
CA ASP A 170 16.60 -23.00 -22.92
C ASP A 170 16.16 -21.95 -21.91
N ARG A 171 16.95 -21.79 -20.84
CA ARG A 171 16.65 -20.82 -19.78
C ARG A 171 16.74 -19.38 -20.26
N GLU A 172 17.54 -19.08 -21.25
CA GLU A 172 17.64 -17.73 -21.82
C GLU A 172 16.41 -17.38 -22.63
N GLU A 173 15.82 -18.34 -23.35
CA GLU A 173 14.60 -18.16 -24.13
C GLU A 173 13.37 -17.93 -23.21
N ILE A 174 13.29 -18.67 -22.09
CA ILE A 174 12.25 -18.44 -21.07
C ILE A 174 12.36 -17.03 -20.45
N PHE A 175 13.59 -16.60 -20.17
CA PHE A 175 13.85 -15.27 -19.63
C PHE A 175 13.51 -14.15 -20.63
N PHE A 176 13.72 -14.38 -21.92
CA PHE A 176 13.39 -13.44 -22.98
C PHE A 176 11.86 -13.31 -23.16
N GLU A 177 11.12 -14.40 -23.08
CA GLU A 177 9.65 -14.39 -23.17
C GLU A 177 9.03 -13.73 -21.92
N GLU A 178 9.58 -13.96 -20.73
CA GLU A 178 9.15 -13.25 -19.52
C GLU A 178 9.46 -11.74 -19.60
N LEU A 179 10.59 -11.34 -20.22
CA LEU A 179 10.94 -9.92 -20.44
C LEU A 179 10.03 -9.28 -21.49
N LEU A 180 9.64 -9.99 -22.56
CA LEU A 180 8.68 -9.53 -23.57
C LEU A 180 7.28 -9.36 -22.98
N ILE A 181 6.86 -10.24 -22.07
CA ILE A 181 5.65 -10.04 -21.27
C ILE A 181 5.77 -8.75 -20.44
N GLY A 182 6.93 -8.51 -19.80
CA GLY A 182 7.23 -7.28 -19.08
C GLY A 182 7.19 -6.04 -19.97
N GLU A 183 7.77 -6.07 -21.18
CA GLU A 183 7.72 -4.97 -22.15
C GLU A 183 6.32 -4.78 -22.74
N THR A 184 5.53 -5.83 -22.88
CA THR A 184 4.15 -5.78 -23.35
C THR A 184 3.25 -5.10 -22.32
N PHE A 185 3.54 -5.24 -21.04
CA PHE A 185 2.82 -4.61 -19.93
C PHE A 185 3.59 -3.43 -19.31
N GLY A 186 4.86 -3.22 -19.65
CA GLY A 186 5.78 -2.16 -19.16
C GLY A 186 5.76 -0.84 -19.98
#